data_c3b07c45dcf0bcaaf1d43879ad51bfd9
#
_entry.id   c3b07c45dcf0bcaaf1d43879ad51bfd9
#
_cell.length_a   1.000
_cell.length_b   1.000
_cell.length_c   1.000
_cell.angle_alpha   90.00
_cell.angle_beta   90.00
_cell.angle_gamma   90.00
#
_symmetry.space_group_name_H-M   'P 1'
#
loop_
_entity.id
_entity.type
_entity.pdbx_description
1 polymer ?
#
loop_
_entity_poly.entity_id
_entity_poly.type
_entity_poly.pdbx_seq_one_letter_code
_entity_poly.pdbx_strand_id
1 'polypeptide(L)'
;MKSRFSAFAVGNSGYIIFTTHENNPDFTLDLNSWNKDILNFSKNTRFEKLEILEFIDDEVESFVIFKATLFQDKNDISFIEKTRFLKTEGIWKYVDGQFIEEGQK
;
A
#
# COMPACT_ATOMS: atom_id res chain seq x y z
N MET A 1 1.26 -0.63 7.75
CA MET A 1 1.09 -1.45 6.52
C MET A 1 -0.08 -2.41 6.60
N LYS A 2 -0.21 -3.16 7.69
CA LYS A 2 -1.33 -4.12 7.83
C LYS A 2 -2.69 -3.47 7.67
N SER A 3 -2.89 -2.29 8.25
CA SER A 3 -4.16 -1.57 8.15
C SER A 3 -4.48 -1.14 6.71
N ARG A 4 -3.46 -0.74 5.94
CA ARG A 4 -3.67 -0.39 4.53
C ARG A 4 -4.03 -1.62 3.69
N PHE A 5 -3.34 -2.74 3.92
CA PHE A 5 -3.67 -4.00 3.24
C PHE A 5 -5.12 -4.41 3.52
N SER A 6 -5.52 -4.37 4.79
CA SER A 6 -6.91 -4.67 5.17
C SER A 6 -7.90 -3.69 4.55
N ALA A 7 -7.55 -2.40 4.51
CA ALA A 7 -8.40 -1.37 3.92
C ALA A 7 -8.63 -1.63 2.42
N PHE A 8 -7.58 -2.01 1.68
CA PHE A 8 -7.73 -2.40 0.27
C PHE A 8 -8.63 -3.63 0.14
N ALA A 9 -8.43 -4.63 0.99
CA ALA A 9 -9.19 -5.88 0.91
C ALA A 9 -10.70 -5.65 1.12
N VAL A 10 -11.08 -4.72 1.99
CA VAL A 10 -12.49 -4.42 2.28
C VAL A 10 -13.03 -3.21 1.52
N GLY A 11 -12.21 -2.58 0.67
CA GLY A 11 -12.64 -1.43 -0.12
C GLY A 11 -12.78 -0.14 0.67
N ASN A 12 -12.03 0.03 1.75
CA ASN A 12 -12.04 1.27 2.54
C ASN A 12 -11.15 2.32 1.88
N SER A 13 -11.66 2.92 0.80
CA SER A 13 -10.91 3.92 0.03
C SER A 13 -10.61 5.18 0.83
N GLY A 14 -11.50 5.59 1.72
CA GLY A 14 -11.29 6.77 2.58
C GLY A 14 -10.02 6.64 3.42
N TYR A 15 -9.79 5.48 4.01
CA TYR A 15 -8.59 5.22 4.79
C TYR A 15 -7.32 5.24 3.92
N ILE A 16 -7.39 4.64 2.74
CA ILE A 16 -6.26 4.62 1.80
C ILE A 16 -5.88 6.05 1.40
N ILE A 17 -6.86 6.86 1.03
CA ILE A 17 -6.63 8.25 0.64
C ILE A 17 -6.05 9.04 1.82
N PHE A 18 -6.66 8.91 2.99
CA PHE A 18 -6.22 9.62 4.20
C PHE A 18 -4.77 9.29 4.58
N THR A 19 -4.34 8.04 4.40
CA THR A 19 -3.01 7.57 4.77
C THR A 19 -1.99 7.64 3.64
N THR A 20 -2.30 8.32 2.54
CA THR A 20 -1.38 8.56 1.44
C THR A 20 -0.82 9.97 1.56
N HIS A 21 0.52 10.08 1.57
CA HIS A 21 1.22 11.37 1.68
C HIS A 21 1.07 12.15 0.38
N GLU A 22 1.00 13.48 0.49
CA GLU A 22 0.87 14.37 -0.67
C GLU A 22 2.00 14.24 -1.68
N ASN A 23 3.17 13.77 -1.27
CA ASN A 23 4.31 13.54 -2.17
C ASN A 23 4.26 12.18 -2.88
N ASN A 24 3.23 11.37 -2.63
CA ASN A 24 3.07 10.10 -3.34
C ASN A 24 2.67 10.36 -4.79
N PRO A 25 3.25 9.62 -5.77
CA PRO A 25 2.90 9.81 -7.18
C PRO A 25 1.41 9.64 -7.49
N ASP A 26 0.69 8.85 -6.72
CA ASP A 26 -0.74 8.61 -6.92
C ASP A 26 -1.62 9.64 -6.23
N PHE A 27 -1.05 10.53 -5.42
CA PHE A 27 -1.83 11.55 -4.71
C PHE A 27 -2.45 12.52 -5.70
N THR A 28 -3.75 12.75 -5.56
CA THR A 28 -4.48 13.68 -6.40
C THR A 28 -5.60 14.35 -5.60
N LEU A 29 -5.96 15.56 -6.01
CA LEU A 29 -7.11 16.28 -5.45
C LEU A 29 -8.42 15.88 -6.14
N ASP A 30 -8.34 15.12 -7.21
CA ASP A 30 -9.53 14.52 -7.85
C ASP A 30 -9.94 13.28 -7.06
N LEU A 31 -10.62 13.51 -5.95
CA LEU A 31 -10.98 12.45 -5.01
C LEU A 31 -11.97 11.44 -5.61
N ASN A 32 -12.85 11.88 -6.49
CA ASN A 32 -13.81 10.98 -7.12
C ASN A 32 -13.12 9.95 -8.00
N SER A 33 -12.19 10.37 -8.82
CA SER A 33 -11.42 9.49 -9.69
C SER A 33 -10.55 8.54 -8.87
N TRP A 34 -9.87 9.07 -7.86
CA TRP A 34 -9.01 8.28 -6.98
C TRP A 34 -9.80 7.21 -6.22
N ASN A 35 -10.93 7.61 -5.64
CA ASN A 35 -11.83 6.68 -4.95
C ASN A 35 -12.28 5.55 -5.87
N LYS A 36 -12.66 5.89 -7.09
CA LYS A 36 -13.10 4.92 -8.09
C LYS A 36 -11.99 3.92 -8.44
N ASP A 37 -10.77 4.40 -8.62
CA ASP A 37 -9.62 3.54 -8.94
C ASP A 37 -9.32 2.57 -7.80
N ILE A 38 -9.35 3.04 -6.56
CA ILE A 38 -9.14 2.19 -5.38
C ILE A 38 -10.21 1.12 -5.30
N LEU A 39 -11.47 1.50 -5.46
CA LEU A 39 -12.60 0.55 -5.38
C LEU A 39 -12.56 -0.47 -6.50
N ASN A 40 -12.19 -0.07 -7.71
CA ASN A 40 -12.04 -1.00 -8.82
C ASN A 40 -10.93 -2.01 -8.55
N PHE A 41 -9.79 -1.55 -8.07
CA PHE A 41 -8.69 -2.44 -7.72
C PHE A 41 -9.11 -3.42 -6.61
N SER A 42 -9.75 -2.91 -5.57
CA SER A 42 -10.22 -3.70 -4.43
C SER A 42 -11.21 -4.78 -4.88
N LYS A 43 -12.18 -4.40 -5.71
CA LYS A 43 -13.23 -5.30 -6.21
C LYS A 43 -12.66 -6.43 -7.08
N ASN A 44 -11.65 -6.13 -7.88
CA ASN A 44 -11.10 -7.06 -8.87
C ASN A 44 -9.92 -7.87 -8.36
N THR A 45 -9.55 -7.69 -7.10
CA THR A 45 -8.36 -8.31 -6.52
C THR A 45 -8.72 -9.17 -5.33
N ARG A 46 -8.18 -10.40 -5.29
CA ARG A 46 -8.27 -11.26 -4.12
C ARG A 46 -7.00 -11.07 -3.29
N PHE A 47 -7.19 -10.65 -2.05
CA PHE A 47 -6.10 -10.38 -1.11
C PHE A 47 -5.91 -11.62 -0.23
N GLU A 48 -4.88 -12.40 -0.53
CA GLU A 48 -4.65 -13.69 0.13
C GLU A 48 -3.81 -13.57 1.39
N LYS A 49 -2.69 -12.85 1.32
CA LYS A 49 -1.72 -12.87 2.41
C LYS A 49 -0.85 -11.63 2.40
N LEU A 50 -0.47 -11.17 3.58
CA LEU A 50 0.53 -10.14 3.78
C LEU A 50 1.61 -10.67 4.72
N GLU A 51 2.87 -10.58 4.30
CA GLU A 51 4.01 -10.98 5.12
C GLU A 51 4.93 -9.78 5.29
N ILE A 52 5.16 -9.39 6.55
CA ILE A 52 6.13 -8.33 6.85
C ILE A 52 7.50 -9.00 6.98
N LEU A 53 8.40 -8.66 6.07
CA LEU A 53 9.73 -9.26 6.01
C LEU A 53 10.75 -8.49 6.83
N GLU A 54 10.64 -7.16 6.85
CA GLU A 54 11.54 -6.31 7.60
C GLU A 54 10.84 -5.00 7.95
N PHE A 55 11.16 -4.46 9.11
CA PHE A 55 10.61 -3.19 9.57
C PHE A 55 11.75 -2.35 10.16
N ILE A 56 11.91 -1.14 9.63
CA ILE A 56 12.90 -0.17 10.10
C ILE A 56 12.14 1.05 10.58
N ASP A 57 12.18 1.31 11.88
CA ASP A 57 11.43 2.38 12.51
C ASP A 57 12.36 3.53 12.92
N ASP A 58 11.91 4.75 12.65
CA ASP A 58 12.54 5.97 13.11
C ASP A 58 11.43 6.93 13.55
N GLU A 59 11.78 8.05 14.17
CA GLU A 59 10.79 8.96 14.77
C GLU A 59 9.81 9.54 13.76
N VAL A 60 10.30 9.89 12.57
CA VAL A 60 9.47 10.56 11.54
C VAL A 60 9.42 9.81 10.23
N GLU A 61 10.25 8.81 10.05
CA GLU A 61 10.33 8.02 8.83
C GLU A 61 10.44 6.55 9.19
N SER A 62 9.74 5.71 8.44
CA SER A 62 9.88 4.27 8.60
C SER A 62 9.86 3.58 7.25
N PHE A 63 10.48 2.40 7.22
CA PHE A 63 10.50 1.54 6.04
C PHE A 63 9.95 0.19 6.40
N VAL A 64 9.15 -0.37 5.49
CA VAL A 64 8.59 -1.71 5.65
C VAL A 64 8.87 -2.47 4.36
N ILE A 65 9.51 -3.64 4.49
CA ILE A 65 9.63 -4.57 3.38
C ILE A 65 8.59 -5.65 3.61
N PHE A 66 7.70 -5.83 2.64
CA PHE A 66 6.61 -6.79 2.77
C PHE A 66 6.38 -7.54 1.46
N LYS A 67 5.78 -8.71 1.59
CA LYS A 67 5.28 -9.49 0.46
C LYS A 67 3.76 -9.53 0.54
N ALA A 68 3.11 -9.08 -0.52
CA ALA A 68 1.66 -9.17 -0.66
C ALA A 68 1.32 -10.24 -1.68
N THR A 69 0.51 -11.22 -1.28
CA THR A 69 0.04 -12.27 -2.17
C THR A 69 -1.35 -11.91 -2.64
N LEU A 70 -1.46 -11.56 -3.92
CA LEU A 70 -2.67 -11.04 -4.54
C LEU A 70 -2.95 -11.77 -5.86
N PHE A 71 -4.24 -11.88 -6.18
CA PHE A 71 -4.67 -12.47 -7.46
C PHE A 71 -5.76 -11.62 -8.09
N GLN A 72 -5.70 -11.46 -9.41
CA GLN A 72 -6.79 -10.91 -10.22
C GLN A 72 -7.23 -11.99 -11.18
N ASP A 73 -8.44 -12.53 -11.01
CA ASP A 73 -8.91 -13.74 -11.65
C ASP A 73 -7.94 -14.90 -11.35
N LYS A 74 -7.28 -15.44 -12.35
CA LYS A 74 -6.29 -16.51 -12.20
C LYS A 74 -4.87 -16.01 -12.29
N ASN A 75 -4.68 -14.71 -12.37
CA ASN A 75 -3.37 -14.09 -12.52
C ASN A 75 -2.77 -13.75 -11.16
N ASP A 76 -1.56 -14.25 -10.92
CA ASP A 76 -0.78 -13.92 -9.72
C ASP A 76 -0.14 -12.55 -9.93
N ILE A 77 -0.59 -11.56 -9.17
CA ILE A 77 -0.04 -10.21 -9.19
C ILE A 77 0.72 -9.88 -7.92
N SER A 78 1.15 -10.90 -7.20
CA SER A 78 1.89 -10.76 -5.94
C SER A 78 3.21 -10.01 -6.14
N PHE A 79 3.63 -9.30 -5.09
CA PHE A 79 4.86 -8.51 -5.17
C PHE A 79 5.52 -8.36 -3.81
N ILE A 80 6.80 -7.99 -3.84
CA ILE A 80 7.57 -7.58 -2.67
C ILE A 80 7.91 -6.10 -2.86
N GLU A 81 7.68 -5.30 -1.84
CA GLU A 81 7.92 -3.86 -1.92
C GLU A 81 8.64 -3.37 -0.66
N LYS A 82 9.61 -2.49 -0.85
CA LYS A 82 10.16 -1.68 0.23
C LYS A 82 9.41 -0.35 0.22
N THR A 83 8.64 -0.11 1.26
CA THR A 83 7.74 1.04 1.36
C THR A 83 8.28 2.05 2.35
N ARG A 84 8.20 3.32 2.00
CA ARG A 84 8.57 4.42 2.88
C ARG A 84 7.31 5.12 3.40
N PHE A 85 7.28 5.34 4.71
CA PHE A 85 6.24 6.09 5.41
C PHE A 85 6.85 7.32 6.07
N LEU A 86 6.13 8.42 6.04
CA LEU A 86 6.47 9.62 6.80
C LEU A 86 5.37 9.90 7.80
N LYS A 87 5.77 10.31 9.00
CA LYS A 87 4.83 10.69 10.05
C LYS A 87 4.46 12.16 9.88
N THR A 88 3.19 12.43 9.70
CA THR A 88 2.63 13.77 9.53
C THR A 88 1.54 13.97 10.56
N GLU A 89 1.74 14.93 11.46
CA GLU A 89 0.79 15.22 12.53
C GLU A 89 0.38 13.97 13.32
N GLY A 90 1.36 13.13 13.63
CA GLY A 90 1.15 11.90 14.40
C GLY A 90 0.63 10.71 13.58
N ILE A 91 0.45 10.86 12.28
CA ILE A 91 -0.11 9.82 11.41
C ILE A 91 0.94 9.36 10.40
N TRP A 92 1.15 8.05 10.32
CA TRP A 92 2.03 7.46 9.32
C TRP A 92 1.33 7.45 7.97
N LYS A 93 1.95 8.10 6.98
CA LYS A 93 1.40 8.16 5.61
C LYS A 93 2.37 7.54 4.62
N TYR A 94 1.81 6.77 3.69
CA TYR A 94 2.56 6.13 2.61
C TYR A 94 3.05 7.17 1.62
N VAL A 95 4.37 7.23 1.41
CA VAL A 95 5.00 8.20 0.50
C VAL A 95 5.34 7.55 -0.83
N ASP A 96 6.13 6.50 -0.80
CA ASP A 96 6.57 5.81 -1.99
C ASP A 96 6.99 4.38 -1.68
N GLY A 97 7.24 3.62 -2.71
CA GLY A 97 7.68 2.25 -2.58
C GLY A 97 8.52 1.84 -3.77
N GLN A 98 9.36 0.85 -3.55
CA GLN A 98 10.21 0.27 -4.58
C GLN A 98 9.99 -1.22 -4.61
N PHE A 99 9.60 -1.74 -5.78
CA PHE A 99 9.43 -3.17 -5.95
C PHE A 99 10.76 -3.90 -5.90
N ILE A 100 10.75 -5.05 -5.24
CA ILE A 100 11.90 -5.93 -5.13
C ILE A 100 11.57 -7.22 -5.85
N GLU A 101 12.42 -7.62 -6.79
CA GLU A 101 12.25 -8.87 -7.50
C GLU A 101 12.57 -10.05 -6.58
N GLU A 102 11.64 -11.02 -6.50
CA GLU A 102 11.84 -12.21 -5.69
C GLU A 102 13.01 -13.03 -6.28
N GLY A 103 13.93 -13.43 -5.40
CA GLY A 103 15.13 -14.15 -5.81
C GLY A 103 16.34 -13.26 -6.07
N GLN A 104 16.18 -11.96 -6.13
CA GLN A 104 17.29 -11.01 -6.19
C GLN A 104 17.93 -10.84 -4.82
N LYS A 105 19.23 -10.75 -4.79
CA LYS A 105 19.96 -10.57 -3.53
C LYS A 105 20.91 -9.40 -3.59
#